data_92da092ec5334259a51bd31ae92f2a07
#
_entry.id   92da092ec5334259a51bd31ae92f2a07
#
_cell.length_a   1.000
_cell.length_b   1.000
_cell.length_c   1.000
_cell.angle_alpha   90.00
_cell.angle_beta   90.00
_cell.angle_gamma   90.00
#
_symmetry.space_group_name_H-M   'P 1'
#
loop_
_entity.id
_entity.type
_entity.pdbx_description
1 polymer ?
#
loop_
_entity_poly.entity_id
_entity_poly.type
_entity_poly.pdbx_seq_one_letter_code
_entity_poly.pdbx_strand_id
1 'polypeptide(L)'
;MIDGNNKPVSLSDVPFTVLEDGLSRQVLAWNERMMLVRHLMQRGWIGTRHSHPHEQLVYVIRGRLHVTAGERAFEATSGDSFIVPGGTEHQARALEESEVLDIFTPFREEYAQVGSSMK
;
A
#
# COMPACT_ATOMS: atom_id res chain seq x y z
N MET A 1 -20.24 8.49 -2.35
CA MET A 1 -19.97 8.47 -1.18
C MET A 1 -19.28 7.31 -0.73
N ILE A 2 -18.88 7.30 0.29
CA ILE A 2 -18.15 6.42 0.70
C ILE A 2 -18.75 5.54 1.48
N ASP A 3 -18.61 4.60 1.34
CA ASP A 3 -18.81 3.55 1.80
C ASP A 3 -19.49 3.36 2.95
N GLY A 4 -20.12 2.63 3.01
CA GLY A 4 -20.82 2.22 3.93
C GLY A 4 -20.36 1.69 5.00
N ASN A 5 -19.55 2.22 5.34
CA ASN A 5 -18.79 1.72 6.04
C ASN A 5 -19.01 1.40 7.34
N ASN A 6 -20.02 1.24 7.79
CA ASN A 6 -20.25 0.64 9.08
C ASN A 6 -20.17 -0.86 9.06
N LYS A 7 -19.81 -1.44 7.95
CA LYS A 7 -19.69 -2.88 7.83
C LYS A 7 -18.24 -3.28 7.64
N PRO A 8 -17.85 -4.43 8.18
CA PRO A 8 -16.49 -4.91 7.90
C PRO A 8 -16.31 -5.18 6.42
N VAL A 9 -15.11 -4.93 5.94
CA VAL A 9 -14.68 -5.32 4.60
C VAL A 9 -13.85 -6.58 4.77
N SER A 10 -14.31 -7.67 4.16
CA SER A 10 -13.61 -8.94 4.28
C SER A 10 -12.65 -9.13 3.13
N LEU A 11 -11.47 -9.60 3.46
CA LEU A 11 -10.42 -9.78 2.48
C LEU A 11 -10.88 -10.66 1.32
N SER A 12 -11.66 -11.70 1.62
CA SER A 12 -12.10 -12.63 0.60
C SER A 12 -13.11 -12.02 -0.37
N ASP A 13 -13.67 -10.87 -0.03
CA ASP A 13 -14.70 -10.24 -0.87
C ASP A 13 -14.11 -9.15 -1.75
N VAL A 14 -12.82 -8.87 -1.64
CA VAL A 14 -12.19 -7.81 -2.40
C VAL A 14 -11.30 -8.42 -3.47
N PRO A 15 -11.55 -8.13 -4.74
CA PRO A 15 -10.69 -8.68 -5.79
C PRO A 15 -9.31 -8.04 -5.78
N PHE A 16 -8.33 -8.80 -6.25
CA PHE A 16 -7.01 -8.27 -6.47
C PHE A 16 -7.00 -7.48 -7.76
N THR A 17 -6.31 -6.36 -7.75
CA THR A 17 -5.97 -5.63 -8.96
C THR A 17 -4.49 -5.86 -9.21
N VAL A 18 -4.16 -6.47 -10.35
CA VAL A 18 -2.78 -6.63 -10.75
C VAL A 18 -2.36 -5.34 -11.43
N LEU A 19 -1.38 -4.66 -10.85
CA LEU A 19 -0.98 -3.34 -11.32
C LEU A 19 0.11 -3.41 -12.36
N GLU A 20 1.03 -4.34 -12.15
CA GLU A 20 2.17 -4.55 -13.03
C GLU A 20 2.78 -5.88 -12.65
N ASP A 21 3.78 -6.31 -13.42
CA ASP A 21 4.44 -7.55 -13.13
C ASP A 21 4.98 -7.52 -11.72
N GLY A 22 4.57 -8.45 -10.90
CA GLY A 22 5.06 -8.60 -9.54
C GLY A 22 4.38 -7.77 -8.49
N LEU A 23 3.35 -6.98 -8.84
CA LEU A 23 2.66 -6.15 -7.85
C LEU A 23 1.16 -6.27 -8.00
N SER A 24 0.48 -6.65 -6.91
CA SER A 24 -0.97 -6.65 -6.88
C SER A 24 -1.47 -5.97 -5.60
N ARG A 25 -2.71 -5.50 -5.66
CA ARG A 25 -3.29 -4.65 -4.62
C ARG A 25 -4.71 -5.06 -4.33
N GLN A 26 -5.08 -4.96 -3.05
CA GLN A 26 -6.47 -4.97 -2.63
C GLN A 26 -6.70 -3.72 -1.81
N VAL A 27 -7.73 -2.94 -2.17
CA VAL A 27 -8.13 -1.78 -1.38
C VAL A 27 -9.19 -2.26 -0.42
N LEU A 28 -8.92 -2.12 0.87
CA LEU A 28 -9.80 -2.62 1.91
C LEU A 28 -10.65 -1.47 2.44
N ALA A 29 -10.91 -1.40 3.74
CA ALA A 29 -11.78 -0.37 4.29
C ALA A 29 -11.18 1.02 4.13
N TRP A 30 -12.02 2.00 3.83
CA TRP A 30 -11.55 3.37 3.69
C TRP A 30 -12.70 4.37 3.82
N ASN A 31 -12.35 5.57 4.15
CA ASN A 31 -13.26 6.71 4.10
C ASN A 31 -12.42 7.91 3.63
N GLU A 32 -12.96 9.12 3.70
CA GLU A 32 -12.23 10.28 3.16
C GLU A 32 -10.95 10.59 3.91
N ARG A 33 -10.79 10.09 5.13
CA ARG A 33 -9.64 10.46 5.96
C ARG A 33 -8.57 9.40 6.00
N MET A 34 -8.88 8.15 5.67
CA MET A 34 -7.90 7.08 5.76
C MET A 34 -8.30 5.91 4.88
N MET A 35 -7.31 5.12 4.50
CA MET A 35 -7.52 3.99 3.61
C MET A 35 -6.54 2.88 3.95
N LEU A 36 -7.04 1.67 4.04
CA LEU A 36 -6.20 0.49 4.25
C LEU A 36 -6.03 -0.24 2.93
N VAL A 37 -4.78 -0.52 2.57
CA VAL A 37 -4.46 -1.18 1.31
C VAL A 37 -3.53 -2.34 1.62
N ARG A 38 -3.75 -3.47 0.96
CA ARG A 38 -2.87 -4.62 1.06
C ARG A 38 -2.15 -4.78 -0.27
N HIS A 39 -0.82 -4.85 -0.21
CA HIS A 39 0.00 -5.09 -1.41
C HIS A 39 0.71 -6.41 -1.29
N LEU A 40 0.75 -7.13 -2.40
CA LEU A 40 1.60 -8.32 -2.54
C LEU A 40 2.64 -8.03 -3.60
N MET A 41 3.90 -8.31 -3.28
CA MET A 41 5.01 -8.10 -4.21
C MET A 41 5.77 -9.38 -4.38
N GLN A 42 6.08 -9.71 -5.63
CA GLN A 42 6.93 -10.86 -5.91
C GLN A 42 8.38 -10.47 -5.68
N ARG A 43 9.20 -11.45 -5.35
CA ARG A 43 10.64 -11.22 -5.22
C ARG A 43 11.16 -10.59 -6.50
N GLY A 44 11.94 -9.54 -6.35
CA GLY A 44 12.53 -8.83 -7.48
C GLY A 44 11.72 -7.65 -7.99
N TRP A 45 10.50 -7.46 -7.49
CA TRP A 45 9.72 -6.30 -7.90
C TRP A 45 10.41 -5.01 -7.45
N ILE A 46 10.45 -4.03 -8.34
CA ILE A 46 11.02 -2.73 -8.06
C ILE A 46 9.96 -1.68 -8.41
N GLY A 47 9.56 -0.90 -7.41
CA GLY A 47 8.59 0.16 -7.63
C GLY A 47 9.21 1.39 -8.24
N THR A 48 8.37 2.23 -8.83
CA THR A 48 8.81 3.51 -9.37
C THR A 48 9.06 4.48 -8.21
N ARG A 49 10.14 5.22 -8.29
CA ARG A 49 10.40 6.27 -7.30
C ARG A 49 9.38 7.37 -7.51
N HIS A 50 8.70 7.78 -6.44
CA HIS A 50 7.62 8.74 -6.54
C HIS A 50 7.35 9.41 -5.20
N SER A 51 6.49 10.43 -5.23
CA SER A 51 5.99 11.04 -4.00
C SER A 51 4.51 11.33 -4.14
N HIS A 52 3.85 11.50 -3.03
CA HIS A 52 2.44 11.87 -2.97
C HIS A 52 2.20 12.66 -1.68
N PRO A 53 1.14 13.48 -1.66
CA PRO A 53 0.90 14.30 -0.46
C PRO A 53 0.43 13.51 0.75
N HIS A 54 -0.02 12.28 0.55
CA HIS A 54 -0.54 11.45 1.62
C HIS A 54 0.56 10.99 2.55
N GLU A 55 0.26 10.92 3.85
CA GLU A 55 1.12 10.17 4.75
C GLU A 55 0.84 8.69 4.57
N GLN A 56 1.85 7.88 4.74
CA GLN A 56 1.74 6.45 4.51
C GLN A 56 2.40 5.71 5.66
N LEU A 57 1.61 4.89 6.35
CA LEU A 57 2.11 4.01 7.38
C LEU A 57 2.18 2.61 6.78
N VAL A 58 3.33 1.98 6.86
CA VAL A 58 3.56 0.65 6.29
C VAL A 58 3.82 -0.34 7.41
N TYR A 59 3.15 -1.48 7.34
CA TYR A 59 3.42 -2.60 8.23
C TYR A 59 3.76 -3.82 7.36
N VAL A 60 4.94 -4.41 7.58
CA VAL A 60 5.36 -5.58 6.80
C VAL A 60 4.83 -6.83 7.48
N ILE A 61 3.95 -7.56 6.81
CA ILE A 61 3.41 -8.80 7.34
C ILE A 61 4.42 -9.92 7.14
N ARG A 62 5.02 -10.00 5.95
CA ARG A 62 6.04 -11.00 5.67
C ARG A 62 6.92 -10.51 4.54
N GLY A 63 8.11 -11.08 4.47
CA GLY A 63 9.05 -10.77 3.41
C GLY A 63 10.11 -9.79 3.84
N ARG A 64 10.73 -9.16 2.87
CA ARG A 64 11.81 -8.19 3.10
C ARG A 64 11.80 -7.16 1.98
N LEU A 65 11.78 -5.91 2.37
CA LEU A 65 11.81 -4.79 1.44
C LEU A 65 13.06 -3.97 1.65
N HIS A 66 13.59 -3.43 0.55
CA HIS A 66 14.58 -2.35 0.64
C HIS A 66 13.82 -1.06 0.33
N VAL A 67 13.92 -0.10 1.22
CA VAL A 67 13.16 1.16 1.12
C VAL A 67 14.11 2.33 1.13
N THR A 68 13.88 3.27 0.20
CA THR A 68 14.51 4.58 0.28
C THR A 68 13.40 5.61 0.46
N ALA A 69 13.60 6.54 1.37
CA ALA A 69 12.63 7.59 1.65
C ALA A 69 13.40 8.86 1.98
N GLY A 70 13.35 9.82 1.06
CA GLY A 70 14.21 10.99 1.16
C GLY A 70 15.67 10.55 1.12
N GLU A 71 16.41 10.93 2.15
CA GLU A 71 17.82 10.56 2.22
C GLU A 71 18.07 9.31 3.04
N ARG A 72 17.01 8.67 3.53
CA ARG A 72 17.15 7.46 4.34
C ARG A 72 17.03 6.23 3.47
N ALA A 73 17.76 5.19 3.84
CA ALA A 73 17.65 3.90 3.18
C ALA A 73 17.71 2.83 4.27
N PHE A 74 16.83 1.84 4.18
CA PHE A 74 16.77 0.78 5.17
C PHE A 74 16.09 -0.45 4.60
N GLU A 75 16.23 -1.58 5.31
CA GLU A 75 15.46 -2.77 5.01
C GLU A 75 14.37 -2.93 6.07
N ALA A 76 13.22 -3.41 5.65
CA ALA A 76 12.10 -3.69 6.54
C ALA A 76 11.69 -5.15 6.35
N THR A 77 11.51 -5.86 7.45
CA THR A 77 11.17 -7.28 7.42
C THR A 77 9.90 -7.50 8.22
N SER A 78 9.45 -8.74 8.26
CA SER A 78 8.21 -9.12 8.94
C SER A 78 8.13 -8.52 10.35
N GLY A 79 7.06 -7.82 10.64
CA GLY A 79 6.84 -7.16 11.92
C GLY A 79 7.34 -5.74 12.01
N ASP A 80 8.07 -5.27 10.99
CA ASP A 80 8.55 -3.89 11.01
C ASP A 80 7.48 -2.95 10.50
N SER A 81 7.50 -1.72 11.00
CA SER A 81 6.62 -0.67 10.50
C SER A 81 7.40 0.62 10.35
N PHE A 82 6.95 1.45 9.42
CA PHE A 82 7.60 2.75 9.21
C PHE A 82 6.61 3.72 8.58
N ILE A 83 6.92 5.00 8.66
CA ILE A 83 6.11 6.05 8.08
C ILE A 83 6.89 6.72 6.97
N VAL A 84 6.20 6.94 5.84
CA VAL A 84 6.68 7.79 4.77
C VAL A 84 5.87 9.08 4.87
N PRO A 85 6.46 10.18 5.33
CA PRO A 85 5.72 11.44 5.44
C PRO A 85 5.26 11.96 4.09
N GLY A 86 4.14 12.67 4.07
CA GLY A 86 3.63 13.25 2.83
C GLY A 86 4.67 14.10 2.15
N GLY A 87 4.74 14.01 0.83
CA GLY A 87 5.68 14.75 0.03
C GLY A 87 7.08 14.18 -0.06
N THR A 88 7.37 13.12 0.70
CA THR A 88 8.70 12.52 0.68
C THR A 88 8.83 11.57 -0.51
N GLU A 89 9.84 11.79 -1.33
CA GLU A 89 10.10 10.88 -2.45
C GLU A 89 10.57 9.54 -1.90
N HIS A 90 10.00 8.46 -2.39
CA HIS A 90 10.31 7.14 -1.86
C HIS A 90 10.20 6.06 -2.93
N GLN A 91 10.84 4.93 -2.64
CA GLN A 91 10.83 3.78 -3.52
C GLN A 91 11.05 2.54 -2.67
N ALA A 92 10.35 1.46 -3.03
CA ALA A 92 10.54 0.17 -2.39
C ALA A 92 10.85 -0.87 -3.45
N ARG A 93 11.61 -1.88 -3.06
CA ARG A 93 11.78 -3.07 -3.88
C ARG A 93 11.69 -4.29 -2.99
N ALA A 94 11.19 -5.38 -3.54
CA ALA A 94 11.01 -6.61 -2.78
C ALA A 94 12.23 -7.49 -2.94
N LEU A 95 12.95 -7.69 -1.85
CA LEU A 95 14.11 -8.58 -1.83
C LEU A 95 13.65 -10.03 -1.70
N GLU A 96 12.45 -10.24 -1.19
CA GLU A 96 11.78 -11.54 -1.08
C GLU A 96 10.32 -11.30 -1.43
N GLU A 97 9.59 -12.37 -1.69
CA GLU A 97 8.15 -12.24 -1.83
C GLU A 97 7.60 -11.61 -0.56
N SER A 98 6.81 -10.57 -0.69
CA SER A 98 6.42 -9.74 0.45
C SER A 98 4.95 -9.43 0.45
N GLU A 99 4.44 -9.20 1.65
CA GLU A 99 3.07 -8.76 1.86
C GLU A 99 3.11 -7.63 2.86
N VAL A 100 2.49 -6.50 2.51
CA VAL A 100 2.45 -5.34 3.40
C VAL A 100 1.04 -4.79 3.50
N LEU A 101 0.78 -4.09 4.60
CA LEU A 101 -0.40 -3.27 4.75
C LEU A 101 0.05 -1.83 4.73
N ASP A 102 -0.65 -1.01 3.94
CA ASP A 102 -0.39 0.42 3.86
C ASP A 102 -1.62 1.17 4.33
N ILE A 103 -1.43 2.13 5.20
CA ILE A 103 -2.50 3.02 5.64
C ILE A 103 -2.16 4.41 5.11
N PHE A 104 -3.08 4.98 4.33
CA PHE A 104 -2.90 6.31 3.77
C PHE A 104 -3.84 7.30 4.46
N THR A 105 -3.35 8.50 4.72
CA THR A 105 -4.17 9.59 5.23
C THR A 105 -3.83 10.86 4.46
N PRO A 106 -4.80 11.48 3.81
CA PRO A 106 -6.17 11.01 3.57
C PRO A 106 -6.17 9.85 2.58
N PHE A 107 -7.36 9.39 2.20
CA PHE A 107 -7.44 8.29 1.24
C PHE A 107 -6.82 8.66 -0.10
N ARG A 108 -6.36 7.65 -0.82
CA ARG A 108 -5.82 7.86 -2.15
C ARG A 108 -6.96 7.72 -3.15
N GLU A 109 -7.34 8.85 -3.73
CA GLU A 109 -8.49 8.90 -4.61
C GLU A 109 -8.33 7.97 -5.81
N GLU A 110 -7.14 7.90 -6.37
CA GLU A 110 -6.91 7.05 -7.52
C GLU A 110 -7.10 5.57 -7.20
N TYR A 111 -6.84 5.16 -5.95
CA TYR A 111 -7.09 3.77 -5.55
C TYR A 111 -8.58 3.52 -5.33
N ALA A 112 -9.26 4.50 -4.75
CA ALA A 112 -10.69 4.39 -4.50
C ALA A 112 -11.47 4.34 -5.80
N GLN A 113 -11.04 5.08 -6.81
CA GLN A 113 -11.71 5.10 -8.09
C GLN A 113 -11.64 3.74 -8.77
N VAL A 114 -10.50 3.08 -8.69
CA VAL A 114 -10.37 1.74 -9.25
C VAL A 114 -11.33 0.79 -8.53
N GLY A 115 -11.37 0.85 -7.22
CA GLY A 115 -12.29 0.02 -6.46
C GLY A 115 -13.74 0.33 -6.77
N SER A 116 -14.07 1.61 -6.93
CA SER A 116 -15.43 2.02 -7.22
C SER A 116 -15.88 1.58 -8.60
N SER A 117 -15.00 1.62 -9.56
CA SER A 117 -15.37 1.29 -10.93
C SER A 117 -15.73 -0.17 -11.09
N MET A 118 -15.51 -0.97 -10.09
CA MET A 118 -15.82 -2.38 -10.14
C MET A 118 -17.24 -2.69 -9.68
N LYS A 119 -17.99 -1.71 -9.39
CA LYS A 119 -19.35 -1.92 -8.95
C LYS A 119 -20.21 -2.46 -10.06
#